data_0aa628fd7e52caa22e7a7ce9b8c85d0e
#
_entry.id   0aa628fd7e52caa22e7a7ce9b8c85d0e
#
_cell.length_a   1.000
_cell.length_b   1.000
_cell.length_c   1.000
_cell.angle_alpha   90.00
_cell.angle_beta   90.00
_cell.angle_gamma   90.00
#
_symmetry.space_group_name_H-M   'P 1'
#
loop_
_entity.id
_entity.type
_entity.pdbx_description
1 polymer ?
#
loop_
_entity_poly.entity_id
_entity_poly.type
_entity_poly.pdbx_seq_one_letter_code
_entity_poly.pdbx_strand_id
1 'polypeptide(L)'
;TAGTLLRHDQQPVWQDPETGYIRRHVSPAAIPVDLVSVELPPGVAVPMPAISYMSRRQLIWVLEGELVFTEGNHRFTLGRGDCLELGDPVDCIFTNASDQLCRYAVVVLKAQ
;
A
#
# COMPACT_ATOMS: atom_id res chain seq x y z
N THR A 1 -4.24 19.75 -24.56
CA THR A 1 -4.57 18.33 -24.32
C THR A 1 -5.27 18.18 -22.97
N ALA A 2 -6.38 17.46 -22.96
CA ALA A 2 -7.12 17.21 -21.73
C ALA A 2 -6.38 16.19 -20.85
N GLY A 3 -6.76 16.15 -19.58
CA GLY A 3 -6.26 15.15 -18.64
C GLY A 3 -6.75 13.74 -18.97
N THR A 4 -6.19 12.77 -18.29
CA THR A 4 -6.55 11.35 -18.44
C THR A 4 -7.33 10.91 -17.19
N LEU A 5 -8.57 10.46 -17.42
CA LEU A 5 -9.45 10.01 -16.34
C LEU A 5 -9.46 8.48 -16.29
N LEU A 6 -9.24 7.91 -15.11
CA LEU A 6 -9.47 6.50 -14.84
C LEU A 6 -10.54 6.39 -13.76
N ARG A 7 -11.74 6.01 -14.16
CA ARG A 7 -12.87 5.91 -13.23
C ARG A 7 -12.67 4.72 -12.28
N HIS A 8 -13.28 4.81 -11.11
CA HIS A 8 -13.14 3.81 -10.04
C HIS A 8 -13.42 2.37 -10.55
N ASP A 9 -14.49 2.18 -11.30
CA ASP A 9 -14.87 0.86 -11.82
C ASP A 9 -13.99 0.35 -12.96
N GLN A 10 -13.12 1.19 -13.50
CA GLN A 10 -12.13 0.82 -14.52
C GLN A 10 -10.76 0.54 -13.93
N GLN A 11 -10.56 0.83 -12.66
CA GLN A 11 -9.29 0.62 -11.98
C GLN A 11 -9.08 -0.87 -11.73
N PRO A 12 -7.91 -1.44 -12.10
CA PRO A 12 -7.64 -2.86 -11.85
C PRO A 12 -7.64 -3.18 -10.37
N VAL A 13 -8.33 -4.26 -10.00
CA VAL A 13 -8.46 -4.72 -8.62
C VAL A 13 -7.97 -6.15 -8.53
N TRP A 14 -7.20 -6.44 -7.48
CA TRP A 14 -6.84 -7.81 -7.11
C TRP A 14 -7.21 -8.04 -5.66
N GLN A 15 -7.85 -9.17 -5.40
CA GLN A 15 -8.20 -9.58 -4.04
C GLN A 15 -7.50 -10.89 -3.73
N ASP A 16 -6.83 -10.95 -2.57
CA ASP A 16 -6.19 -12.17 -2.10
C ASP A 16 -7.28 -13.17 -1.68
N PRO A 17 -7.31 -14.38 -2.29
CA PRO A 17 -8.33 -15.37 -1.97
C PRO A 17 -8.20 -15.92 -0.55
N GLU A 18 -7.04 -15.86 0.09
CA GLU A 18 -6.84 -16.40 1.44
C GLU A 18 -7.20 -15.41 2.52
N THR A 19 -6.72 -14.17 2.40
CA THR A 19 -6.87 -13.16 3.45
C THR A 19 -7.97 -12.16 3.18
N GLY A 20 -8.37 -12.02 1.92
CA GLY A 20 -9.38 -11.06 1.50
C GLY A 20 -8.86 -9.63 1.34
N TYR A 21 -7.56 -9.38 1.54
CA TYR A 21 -7.08 -8.02 1.33
C TYR A 21 -7.17 -7.64 -0.15
N ILE A 22 -7.44 -6.35 -0.39
CA ILE A 22 -7.74 -5.85 -1.73
C ILE A 22 -6.70 -4.80 -2.11
N ARG A 23 -6.17 -4.91 -3.33
CA ARG A 23 -5.31 -3.90 -3.95
C ARG A 23 -6.00 -3.35 -5.18
N ARG A 24 -6.07 -2.02 -5.26
CA ARG A 24 -6.65 -1.31 -6.40
C ARG A 24 -5.61 -0.37 -6.98
N HIS A 25 -5.33 -0.52 -8.27
CA HIS A 25 -4.41 0.37 -8.97
C HIS A 25 -5.19 1.61 -9.43
N VAL A 26 -4.96 2.73 -8.78
CA VAL A 26 -5.78 3.94 -8.90
C VAL A 26 -5.29 4.86 -10.00
N SER A 27 -3.96 4.99 -10.15
CA SER A 27 -3.38 5.94 -11.09
C SER A 27 -3.49 5.45 -12.53
N PRO A 28 -3.78 6.36 -13.49
CA PRO A 28 -3.66 6.02 -14.90
C PRO A 28 -2.24 5.57 -15.24
N ALA A 29 -2.11 4.70 -16.23
CA ALA A 29 -0.81 4.25 -16.73
C ALA A 29 -0.02 5.41 -17.34
N ALA A 30 1.24 5.20 -17.67
CA ALA A 30 2.11 6.11 -18.41
C ALA A 30 2.76 7.25 -17.63
N ILE A 31 2.64 7.28 -16.31
CA ILE A 31 3.44 8.19 -15.49
C ILE A 31 4.38 7.38 -14.58
N PRO A 32 5.50 7.97 -14.13
CA PRO A 32 6.47 7.23 -13.32
C PRO A 32 6.07 7.08 -11.84
N VAL A 33 4.78 7.13 -11.57
CA VAL A 33 4.21 6.99 -10.23
C VAL A 33 3.04 6.03 -10.29
N ASP A 34 3.01 5.05 -9.36
CA ASP A 34 1.82 4.24 -9.13
C ASP A 34 1.16 4.68 -7.83
N LEU A 35 -0.14 4.92 -7.89
CA LEU A 35 -0.97 5.13 -6.71
C LEU A 35 -1.85 3.89 -6.53
N VAL A 36 -1.68 3.22 -5.40
CA VAL A 36 -2.39 1.97 -5.09
C VAL A 36 -3.18 2.15 -3.80
N SER A 37 -4.44 1.79 -3.83
CA SER A 37 -5.28 1.74 -2.63
C SER A 37 -5.31 0.31 -2.10
N VAL A 38 -5.13 0.15 -0.79
CA VAL A 38 -5.15 -1.15 -0.13
C VAL A 38 -6.21 -1.14 0.96
N GLU A 39 -7.03 -2.19 0.98
CA GLU A 39 -7.94 -2.47 2.07
C GLU A 39 -7.47 -3.75 2.76
N LEU A 40 -7.12 -3.62 4.03
CA LEU A 40 -6.58 -4.70 4.85
C LEU A 40 -7.60 -5.08 5.91
N PRO A 41 -8.20 -6.29 5.81
CA PRO A 41 -9.21 -6.72 6.77
C PRO A 41 -8.66 -6.85 8.19
N PRO A 42 -9.53 -6.82 9.21
CA PRO A 42 -9.13 -7.04 10.60
C PRO A 42 -8.35 -8.35 10.78
N GLY A 43 -7.26 -8.28 11.54
CA GLY A 43 -6.47 -9.45 11.90
C GLY A 43 -5.56 -10.00 10.81
N VAL A 44 -5.50 -9.36 9.63
CA VAL A 44 -4.73 -9.85 8.50
C VAL A 44 -3.31 -9.26 8.53
N ALA A 45 -2.33 -10.12 8.25
CA ALA A 45 -0.93 -9.73 8.07
C ALA A 45 -0.45 -10.17 6.69
N VAL A 46 0.18 -9.25 5.96
CA VAL A 46 0.68 -9.50 4.60
C VAL A 46 2.19 -9.25 4.59
N PRO A 47 2.99 -10.33 4.48
CA PRO A 47 4.44 -10.17 4.33
C PRO A 47 4.81 -9.77 2.91
N MET A 48 5.82 -8.94 2.80
CA MET A 48 6.38 -8.50 1.52
C MET A 48 7.90 -8.61 1.57
N PRO A 49 8.51 -9.39 0.68
CA PRO A 49 9.96 -9.56 0.67
C PRO A 49 10.68 -8.31 0.16
N ALA A 50 11.92 -8.13 0.60
CA ALA A 50 12.75 -6.99 0.21
C ALA A 50 12.86 -6.80 -1.30
N ILE A 51 12.86 -7.88 -2.06
CA ILE A 51 12.98 -7.84 -3.51
C ILE A 51 11.84 -7.05 -4.17
N SER A 52 10.67 -6.96 -3.53
CA SER A 52 9.52 -6.20 -4.03
C SER A 52 9.75 -4.69 -4.02
N TYR A 53 10.76 -4.20 -3.29
CA TYR A 53 11.04 -2.78 -3.13
C TYR A 53 12.32 -2.34 -3.82
N MET A 54 13.08 -3.26 -4.38
CA MET A 54 14.34 -2.93 -5.04
C MET A 54 14.08 -1.99 -6.23
N SER A 55 14.88 -0.93 -6.31
CA SER A 55 14.79 0.10 -7.36
C SER A 55 13.54 1.00 -7.28
N ARG A 56 12.82 0.97 -6.16
CA ARG A 56 11.60 1.79 -5.99
C ARG A 56 11.63 2.52 -4.67
N ARG A 57 11.11 3.74 -4.68
CA ARG A 57 10.81 4.48 -3.46
C ARG A 57 9.31 4.43 -3.24
N GLN A 58 8.90 4.31 -1.98
CA GLN A 58 7.48 4.16 -1.65
C GLN A 58 7.11 5.01 -0.44
N LEU A 59 5.86 5.48 -0.48
CA LEU A 59 5.19 6.11 0.65
C LEU A 59 3.98 5.26 1.03
N ILE A 60 3.69 5.19 2.33
CA ILE A 60 2.45 4.62 2.85
C ILE A 60 1.69 5.75 3.55
N TRP A 61 0.44 5.96 3.16
CA TRP A 61 -0.43 6.99 3.75
C TRP A 61 -1.71 6.34 4.25
N VAL A 62 -1.90 6.32 5.57
CA VAL A 62 -3.08 5.69 6.17
C VAL A 62 -4.28 6.63 6.07
N LEU A 63 -5.38 6.12 5.52
CA LEU A 63 -6.61 6.87 5.27
C LEU A 63 -7.69 6.54 6.30
N GLU A 64 -7.77 5.26 6.72
CA GLU A 64 -8.73 4.79 7.71
C GLU A 64 -8.12 3.68 8.56
N GLY A 65 -8.45 3.65 9.83
CA GLY A 65 -8.00 2.59 10.73
C GLY A 65 -6.55 2.77 11.17
N GLU A 66 -5.94 1.67 11.55
CA GLU A 66 -4.58 1.64 12.06
C GLU A 66 -3.78 0.54 11.36
N LEU A 67 -2.59 0.89 10.89
CA LEU A 67 -1.68 -0.03 10.25
C LEU A 67 -0.44 -0.22 11.11
N VAL A 68 -0.11 -1.46 11.41
CA VAL A 68 1.20 -1.82 11.99
C VAL A 68 2.10 -2.23 10.84
N PHE A 69 3.16 -1.47 10.60
CA PHE A 69 4.13 -1.74 9.55
C PHE A 69 5.44 -2.13 10.17
N THR A 70 5.87 -3.37 9.92
CA THR A 70 7.15 -3.89 10.39
C THR A 70 8.14 -3.85 9.23
N GLU A 71 9.22 -3.11 9.41
CA GLU A 71 10.27 -2.92 8.40
C GLU A 71 11.58 -3.43 9.00
N GLY A 72 11.97 -4.65 8.65
CA GLY A 72 13.10 -5.31 9.29
C GLY A 72 12.89 -5.38 10.80
N ASN A 73 13.80 -4.71 11.56
CA ASN A 73 13.72 -4.64 13.01
C ASN A 73 12.92 -3.45 13.54
N HIS A 74 12.41 -2.60 12.66
CA HIS A 74 11.63 -1.43 13.03
C HIS A 74 10.15 -1.73 12.96
N ARG A 75 9.41 -1.20 13.92
CA ARG A 75 7.96 -1.35 13.95
C ARG A 75 7.30 0.02 14.07
N PHE A 76 6.42 0.32 13.14
CA PHE A 76 5.67 1.58 13.12
C PHE A 76 4.19 1.28 13.32
N THR A 77 3.55 2.01 14.22
CA THR A 77 2.10 2.00 14.36
C THR A 77 1.58 3.30 13.75
N LEU A 78 0.90 3.18 12.62
CA LEU A 78 0.44 4.31 11.83
C LEU A 78 -1.06 4.46 11.98
N GLY A 79 -1.49 5.64 12.40
CA GLY A 79 -2.89 5.99 12.48
C GLY A 79 -3.35 6.82 11.27
N ARG A 80 -4.63 7.12 11.24
CA ARG A 80 -5.25 7.91 10.17
C ARG A 80 -4.50 9.21 9.94
N GLY A 81 -4.11 9.44 8.69
CA GLY A 81 -3.40 10.64 8.27
C GLY A 81 -1.88 10.53 8.34
N ASP A 82 -1.34 9.52 8.99
CA ASP A 82 0.10 9.33 9.07
C ASP A 82 0.66 8.88 7.73
N CYS A 83 1.85 9.38 7.39
CA CYS A 83 2.56 9.02 6.17
C CYS A 83 3.99 8.60 6.48
N LEU A 84 4.38 7.44 5.96
CA LEU A 84 5.72 6.89 6.14
C LEU A 84 6.39 6.73 4.79
N GLU A 85 7.60 7.23 4.66
CA GLU A 85 8.48 6.87 3.54
C GLU A 85 9.27 5.62 3.96
N LEU A 86 9.24 4.56 3.14
CA LEU A 86 10.00 3.35 3.40
C LEU A 86 11.50 3.63 3.31
N GLY A 87 12.26 2.94 4.16
CA GLY A 87 13.72 2.97 4.11
C GLY A 87 14.29 2.05 3.02
N ASP A 88 15.54 1.66 3.19
CA ASP A 88 16.19 0.73 2.27
C ASP A 88 15.42 -0.59 2.19
N PRO A 89 15.46 -1.28 1.05
CA PRO A 89 14.73 -2.54 0.89
C PRO A 89 15.07 -3.58 1.95
N VAL A 90 14.06 -4.04 2.65
CA VAL A 90 14.15 -5.06 3.70
C VAL A 90 12.80 -5.78 3.74
N ASP A 91 12.77 -6.99 4.26
CA ASP A 91 11.50 -7.72 4.41
C ASP A 91 10.57 -6.94 5.34
N CYS A 92 9.33 -6.80 4.90
CA CYS A 92 8.32 -6.01 5.61
C CYS A 92 7.07 -6.84 5.86
N ILE A 93 6.26 -6.41 6.84
CA ILE A 93 4.95 -7.00 7.12
C ILE A 93 3.95 -5.86 7.33
N PHE A 94 2.85 -5.90 6.59
CA PHE A 94 1.70 -5.00 6.76
C PHE A 94 0.67 -5.73 7.60
N THR A 95 0.35 -5.21 8.78
CA THR A 95 -0.56 -5.89 9.71
C THR A 95 -1.69 -4.97 10.14
N ASN A 96 -2.91 -5.47 10.06
CA ASN A 96 -4.06 -4.85 10.72
C ASN A 96 -4.35 -5.64 12.00
N ALA A 97 -3.84 -5.15 13.13
CA ALA A 97 -4.01 -5.81 14.43
C ALA A 97 -5.31 -5.40 15.13
N SER A 98 -6.15 -4.59 14.46
CA SER A 98 -7.39 -4.08 15.03
C SER A 98 -8.59 -4.93 14.61
N ASP A 99 -9.77 -4.56 15.09
CA ASP A 99 -11.05 -5.17 14.72
C ASP A 99 -11.80 -4.36 13.65
N GLN A 100 -11.17 -3.33 13.09
CA GLN A 100 -11.73 -2.46 12.05
C GLN A 100 -10.96 -2.61 10.75
N LEU A 101 -11.61 -2.30 9.63
CA LEU A 101 -10.92 -2.24 8.34
C LEU A 101 -9.81 -1.19 8.38
N CYS A 102 -8.65 -1.51 7.83
CA CYS A 102 -7.58 -0.56 7.59
C CYS A 102 -7.49 -0.26 6.11
N ARG A 103 -7.51 1.02 5.74
CA ARG A 103 -7.35 1.45 4.36
C ARG A 103 -6.20 2.44 4.26
N TYR A 104 -5.31 2.18 3.32
CA TYR A 104 -4.16 3.04 3.10
C TYR A 104 -3.81 3.15 1.62
N ALA A 105 -3.14 4.21 1.27
CA ALA A 105 -2.61 4.42 -0.06
C ALA A 105 -1.12 4.13 -0.07
N VAL A 106 -0.67 3.48 -1.13
CA VAL A 106 0.75 3.27 -1.40
C VAL A 106 1.10 4.07 -2.65
N VAL A 107 2.11 4.92 -2.52
CA VAL A 107 2.64 5.70 -3.65
C VAL A 107 3.99 5.11 -4.00
N VAL A 108 4.13 4.62 -5.21
CA VAL A 108 5.36 3.99 -5.71
C VAL A 108 5.97 4.88 -6.78
N LEU A 109 7.19 5.35 -6.53
CA LEU A 109 7.97 6.04 -7.55
C LEU A 109 8.78 5.00 -8.31
N LYS A 110 8.44 4.82 -9.58
CA LYS A 110 9.14 3.84 -10.42
C LYS A 110 10.53 4.37 -10.79
N ALA A 111 11.49 3.46 -10.86
CA ALA A 111 12.80 3.79 -11.40
C ALA A 111 12.69 4.19 -12.86
N GLN A 112 13.50 5.16 -13.25
CA GLN A 112 13.53 5.70 -14.61
C GLN A 112 14.73 5.17 -15.39
#